data_b6838f9454a6b7c102c16955e590572f
#
_entry.id   b6838f9454a6b7c102c16955e590572f
#
_cell.length_a   1.000
_cell.length_b   1.000
_cell.length_c   1.000
_cell.angle_alpha   90.00
_cell.angle_beta   90.00
_cell.angle_gamma   90.00
#
_symmetry.space_group_name_H-M   'P 1'
#
loop_
_entity.id
_entity.type
_entity.pdbx_description
1 polymer ?
#
loop_
_entity_poly.entity_id
_entity_poly.type
_entity_poly.pdbx_seq_one_letter_code
_entity_poly.pdbx_strand_id
1 'polypeptide(L)'
;KGENFSHFGPEANLFDKLEELFRVYGETGGGQKRYYLHSPEEAAEHNARLGVNLDPGQFTPWEDIPGGTDCLFYEGLHGGVVGDGYDVAALADLLVGVVPITNLEWIQKIQRDNAERGYSAEAIVDTILRRMPDYINHICPQFSLTDINFQRVPTVDTSNPFICRNIPTP
;
A
#
# COMPACT_ATOMS: atom_id res chain seq x y z
N LYS A 1 6.13 -13.67 13.34
CA LYS A 1 6.20 -13.52 11.88
C LYS A 1 7.64 -13.71 11.49
N GLY A 2 7.95 -14.60 10.51
CA GLY A 2 9.32 -14.88 10.10
C GLY A 2 9.97 -13.69 9.40
N GLU A 3 11.30 -13.63 9.38
CA GLU A 3 12.08 -12.55 8.77
C GLU A 3 11.82 -12.37 7.25
N ASN A 4 11.27 -13.39 6.59
CA ASN A 4 11.00 -13.39 5.14
C ASN A 4 9.57 -12.96 4.77
N PHE A 5 8.77 -12.53 5.72
CA PHE A 5 7.39 -12.12 5.46
C PHE A 5 7.34 -10.76 4.76
N SER A 6 6.81 -10.75 3.53
CA SER A 6 6.72 -9.53 2.72
C SER A 6 5.32 -8.93 2.75
N HIS A 7 5.22 -7.63 2.98
CA HIS A 7 3.96 -6.90 2.85
C HIS A 7 3.50 -6.71 1.38
N PHE A 8 4.33 -7.05 0.42
CA PHE A 8 3.95 -7.07 -1.00
C PHE A 8 3.28 -8.38 -1.42
N GLY A 9 3.52 -9.47 -0.69
CA GLY A 9 3.07 -10.80 -1.06
C GLY A 9 1.73 -11.20 -0.43
N PRO A 10 1.16 -12.32 -0.90
CA PRO A 10 -0.13 -12.82 -0.44
C PRO A 10 -0.12 -13.28 1.02
N GLU A 11 1.05 -13.62 1.58
CA GLU A 11 1.15 -14.07 2.98
C GLU A 11 0.87 -12.95 4.00
N ALA A 12 1.00 -11.68 3.57
CA ALA A 12 0.77 -10.52 4.43
C ALA A 12 -0.60 -9.88 4.20
N ASN A 13 -1.31 -10.26 3.16
CA ASN A 13 -2.50 -9.57 2.69
C ASN A 13 -3.70 -10.52 2.60
N LEU A 14 -4.89 -9.98 2.78
CA LEU A 14 -6.16 -10.69 2.64
C LEU A 14 -6.76 -10.35 1.27
N PHE A 15 -6.16 -10.86 0.20
CA PHE A 15 -6.60 -10.56 -1.17
C PHE A 15 -8.00 -11.09 -1.48
N ASP A 16 -8.38 -12.22 -0.87
CA ASP A 16 -9.74 -12.74 -0.89
C ASP A 16 -10.76 -11.76 -0.30
N LYS A 17 -10.40 -11.07 0.79
CA LYS A 17 -11.24 -10.06 1.41
C LYS A 17 -11.28 -8.76 0.62
N LEU A 18 -10.20 -8.41 -0.06
CA LEU A 18 -10.17 -7.26 -0.95
C LEU A 18 -11.06 -7.49 -2.17
N GLU A 19 -10.99 -8.67 -2.78
CA GLU A 19 -11.87 -9.07 -3.88
C GLU A 19 -13.34 -9.10 -3.43
N GLU A 20 -13.63 -9.68 -2.26
CA GLU A 20 -14.96 -9.70 -1.68
C GLU A 20 -15.52 -8.27 -1.49
N LEU A 21 -14.69 -7.33 -0.99
CA LEU A 21 -15.08 -5.94 -0.84
C LEU A 21 -15.50 -5.33 -2.17
N PHE A 22 -14.69 -5.47 -3.22
CA PHE A 22 -14.99 -4.89 -4.54
C PHE A 22 -16.26 -5.49 -5.12
N ARG A 23 -16.43 -6.82 -5.04
CA ARG A 23 -17.61 -7.51 -5.54
C ARG A 23 -18.88 -7.09 -4.78
N VAL A 24 -18.86 -7.14 -3.45
CA VAL A 24 -20.03 -6.78 -2.62
C VAL A 24 -20.38 -5.32 -2.79
N TYR A 25 -19.36 -4.44 -2.89
CA TYR A 25 -19.61 -3.03 -3.13
C TYR A 25 -20.27 -2.77 -4.48
N GLY A 26 -19.83 -3.42 -5.55
CA GLY A 26 -20.45 -3.32 -6.87
C GLY A 26 -21.91 -3.79 -6.89
N GLU A 27 -22.28 -4.74 -6.03
CA GLU A 27 -23.64 -5.27 -5.92
C GLU A 27 -24.56 -4.41 -5.03
N THR A 28 -24.03 -3.81 -3.96
CA THR A 28 -24.84 -3.23 -2.87
C THR A 28 -24.52 -1.77 -2.56
N GLY A 29 -23.43 -1.23 -3.07
CA GLY A 29 -22.89 0.08 -2.68
C GLY A 29 -22.37 0.12 -1.24
N GLY A 30 -22.09 -1.04 -0.63
CA GLY A 30 -21.59 -1.17 0.74
C GLY A 30 -20.53 -2.28 0.85
N GLY A 31 -20.09 -2.58 2.06
CA GLY A 31 -19.08 -3.61 2.30
C GLY A 31 -18.49 -3.52 3.70
N GLN A 32 -17.31 -4.08 3.87
CA GLN A 32 -16.59 -4.02 5.16
C GLN A 32 -15.17 -3.52 4.99
N LYS A 33 -14.69 -2.76 5.96
CA LYS A 33 -13.33 -2.25 6.03
C LYS A 33 -12.76 -2.36 7.43
N ARG A 34 -11.44 -2.31 7.54
CA ARG A 34 -10.71 -2.16 8.80
C ARG A 34 -9.42 -1.37 8.55
N TYR A 35 -8.83 -0.86 9.61
CA TYR A 35 -7.60 -0.07 9.55
C TYR A 35 -6.47 -0.79 10.29
N TYR A 36 -5.27 -0.70 9.73
CA TYR A 36 -4.05 -1.05 10.44
C TYR A 36 -3.50 0.20 11.10
N LEU A 37 -3.22 0.12 12.39
CA LEU A 37 -2.79 1.26 13.20
C LEU A 37 -1.27 1.39 13.15
N HIS A 38 -0.76 2.45 12.54
CA HIS A 38 0.67 2.65 12.33
C HIS A 38 1.32 3.43 13.48
N SER A 39 0.57 4.28 14.16
CA SER A 39 1.10 5.19 15.18
C SER A 39 0.22 5.23 16.43
N PRO A 40 0.77 5.71 17.58
CA PRO A 40 -0.02 5.96 18.79
C PRO A 40 -1.17 6.94 18.56
N GLU A 41 -0.99 7.94 17.71
CA GLU A 41 -2.00 8.94 17.40
C GLU A 41 -3.19 8.32 16.65
N GLU A 42 -2.92 7.51 15.61
CA GLU A 42 -3.95 6.73 14.91
C GLU A 42 -4.68 5.78 15.86
N ALA A 43 -3.94 5.09 16.73
CA ALA A 43 -4.53 4.20 17.72
C ALA A 43 -5.46 4.96 18.69
N ALA A 44 -5.03 6.13 19.17
CA ALA A 44 -5.86 6.94 20.07
C ALA A 44 -7.15 7.43 19.40
N GLU A 45 -7.08 7.87 18.15
CA GLU A 45 -8.26 8.31 17.38
C GLU A 45 -9.26 7.17 17.18
N HIS A 46 -8.79 6.01 16.68
CA HIS A 46 -9.66 4.87 16.44
C HIS A 46 -10.22 4.27 17.73
N ASN A 47 -9.42 4.22 18.81
CA ASN A 47 -9.87 3.77 20.11
C ASN A 47 -11.00 4.63 20.67
N ALA A 48 -10.85 5.96 20.56
CA ALA A 48 -11.89 6.88 21.01
C ALA A 48 -13.19 6.74 20.19
N ARG A 49 -13.07 6.55 18.87
CA ARG A 49 -14.21 6.41 17.96
C ARG A 49 -14.95 5.08 18.15
N LEU A 50 -14.21 3.97 18.34
CA LEU A 50 -14.76 2.62 18.37
C LEU A 50 -15.01 2.08 19.79
N GLY A 51 -14.56 2.77 20.83
CA GLY A 51 -14.66 2.30 22.21
C GLY A 51 -13.81 1.06 22.49
N VAL A 52 -12.66 0.93 21.83
CA VAL A 52 -11.72 -0.18 21.97
C VAL A 52 -10.40 0.29 22.58
N ASN A 53 -9.49 -0.63 22.87
CA ASN A 53 -8.15 -0.32 23.37
C ASN A 53 -7.12 -1.14 22.60
N LEU A 54 -6.67 -0.58 21.47
CA LEU A 54 -5.73 -1.19 20.53
C LEU A 54 -4.42 -0.42 20.54
N ASP A 55 -3.33 -1.15 20.36
CA ASP A 55 -1.98 -0.60 20.22
C ASP A 55 -1.58 -0.43 18.75
N PRO A 56 -0.58 0.41 18.43
CA PRO A 56 0.06 0.41 17.14
C PRO A 56 0.51 -1.00 16.71
N GLY A 57 0.36 -1.32 15.45
CA GLY A 57 0.65 -2.66 14.91
C GLY A 57 -0.55 -3.62 14.95
N GLN A 58 -1.69 -3.19 15.44
CA GLN A 58 -2.93 -3.97 15.45
C GLN A 58 -3.92 -3.48 14.39
N PHE A 59 -4.90 -4.31 14.06
CA PHE A 59 -6.02 -3.94 13.21
C PHE A 59 -7.23 -3.55 14.05
N THR A 60 -8.01 -2.57 13.57
CA THR A 60 -9.36 -2.32 14.11
C THR A 60 -10.28 -3.53 13.87
N PRO A 61 -11.37 -3.67 14.62
CA PRO A 61 -12.48 -4.52 14.22
C PRO A 61 -12.97 -4.18 12.81
N TRP A 62 -13.62 -5.13 12.15
CA TRP A 62 -14.32 -4.88 10.90
C TRP A 62 -15.48 -3.92 11.12
N GLU A 63 -15.63 -2.95 10.23
CA GLU A 63 -16.66 -1.93 10.23
C GLU A 63 -17.41 -1.97 8.92
N ASP A 64 -18.72 -1.83 8.98
CA ASP A 64 -19.54 -1.76 7.76
C ASP A 64 -19.34 -0.42 7.04
N ILE A 65 -19.17 -0.48 5.74
CA ILE A 65 -19.31 0.66 4.85
C ILE A 65 -20.79 0.83 4.59
N PRO A 66 -21.39 2.01 4.88
CA PRO A 66 -22.81 2.22 4.66
C PRO A 66 -23.20 1.93 3.21
N GLY A 67 -24.28 1.17 3.03
CA GLY A 67 -24.82 0.89 1.71
C GLY A 67 -25.40 2.12 1.02
N GLY A 68 -25.61 2.02 -0.30
CA GLY A 68 -26.26 3.07 -1.11
C GLY A 68 -25.32 4.21 -1.49
N THR A 69 -24.02 3.99 -1.46
CA THR A 69 -23.04 4.90 -2.07
C THR A 69 -22.79 4.49 -3.52
N ASP A 70 -22.45 5.46 -4.39
CA ASP A 70 -22.36 5.26 -5.84
C ASP A 70 -20.93 5.01 -6.32
N CYS A 71 -19.94 5.23 -5.47
CA CYS A 71 -18.53 5.13 -5.85
C CYS A 71 -17.66 4.64 -4.68
N LEU A 72 -16.86 3.60 -4.94
CA LEU A 72 -15.77 3.17 -4.08
C LEU A 72 -14.46 3.72 -4.63
N PHE A 73 -13.83 4.61 -3.90
CA PHE A 73 -12.45 5.00 -4.16
C PHE A 73 -11.52 4.19 -3.26
N TYR A 74 -10.73 3.31 -3.88
CA TYR A 74 -9.73 2.51 -3.19
C TYR A 74 -8.32 3.02 -3.53
N GLU A 75 -7.53 3.33 -2.52
CA GLU A 75 -6.12 3.67 -2.63
C GLU A 75 -5.30 2.62 -1.88
N GLY A 76 -4.30 2.05 -2.53
CA GLY A 76 -3.43 1.05 -1.92
C GLY A 76 -2.50 0.36 -2.91
N LEU A 77 -1.59 -0.45 -2.38
CA LEU A 77 -0.59 -1.16 -3.16
C LEU A 77 -1.15 -2.29 -4.04
N HIS A 78 -2.36 -2.75 -3.76
CA HIS A 78 -2.90 -4.00 -4.31
C HIS A 78 -4.25 -3.84 -5.03
N GLY A 79 -4.56 -2.62 -5.49
CA GLY A 79 -5.84 -2.34 -6.16
C GLY A 79 -6.06 -3.07 -7.48
N GLY A 80 -5.00 -3.56 -8.12
CA GLY A 80 -5.06 -4.33 -9.37
C GLY A 80 -4.45 -5.74 -9.24
N VAL A 81 -4.44 -6.31 -8.02
CA VAL A 81 -3.80 -7.62 -7.80
C VAL A 81 -4.60 -8.76 -8.43
N VAL A 82 -3.87 -9.67 -9.08
CA VAL A 82 -4.38 -10.93 -9.65
C VAL A 82 -3.49 -12.07 -9.20
N GLY A 83 -4.08 -13.19 -8.82
CA GLY A 83 -3.34 -14.39 -8.40
C GLY A 83 -4.24 -15.62 -8.34
N ASP A 84 -3.72 -16.70 -7.74
CA ASP A 84 -4.48 -17.94 -7.60
C ASP A 84 -5.69 -17.74 -6.68
N GLY A 85 -6.87 -17.76 -7.28
CA GLY A 85 -8.15 -17.70 -6.57
C GLY A 85 -8.65 -16.28 -6.26
N TYR A 86 -8.03 -15.23 -6.80
CA TYR A 86 -8.51 -13.85 -6.69
C TYR A 86 -8.15 -13.01 -7.93
N ASP A 87 -9.06 -12.12 -8.35
CA ASP A 87 -8.87 -11.16 -9.44
C ASP A 87 -9.53 -9.83 -9.09
N VAL A 88 -8.82 -8.99 -8.34
CA VAL A 88 -9.32 -7.67 -7.93
C VAL A 88 -9.39 -6.73 -9.14
N ALA A 89 -8.44 -6.85 -10.07
CA ALA A 89 -8.39 -6.00 -11.27
C ALA A 89 -9.66 -6.10 -12.11
N ALA A 90 -10.23 -7.31 -12.24
CA ALA A 90 -11.44 -7.53 -13.04
C ALA A 90 -12.71 -6.89 -12.45
N LEU A 91 -12.69 -6.48 -11.18
CA LEU A 91 -13.82 -5.89 -10.47
C LEU A 91 -13.80 -4.36 -10.41
N ALA A 92 -12.72 -3.74 -10.87
CA ALA A 92 -12.59 -2.29 -10.91
C ALA A 92 -13.09 -1.74 -12.24
N ASP A 93 -13.91 -0.68 -12.21
CA ASP A 93 -14.36 0.04 -13.42
C ASP A 93 -13.26 0.91 -14.02
N LEU A 94 -12.31 1.36 -13.18
CA LEU A 94 -11.15 2.15 -13.58
C LEU A 94 -9.96 1.85 -12.68
N LEU A 95 -8.88 1.37 -13.28
CA LEU A 95 -7.59 1.15 -12.62
C LEU A 95 -6.61 2.26 -12.97
N VAL A 96 -6.20 3.01 -11.94
CA VAL A 96 -5.23 4.10 -12.09
C VAL A 96 -3.93 3.70 -11.41
N GLY A 97 -2.86 3.56 -12.20
CA GLY A 97 -1.52 3.32 -11.71
C GLY A 97 -0.80 4.63 -11.37
N VAL A 98 -0.27 4.73 -10.18
CA VAL A 98 0.74 5.75 -9.84
C VAL A 98 2.10 5.07 -9.92
N VAL A 99 2.68 5.11 -11.12
CA VAL A 99 3.91 4.35 -11.44
C VAL A 99 5.12 5.11 -10.94
N PRO A 100 5.88 4.59 -9.99
CA PRO A 100 7.06 5.27 -9.51
C PRO A 100 8.21 5.17 -10.51
N ILE A 101 9.07 6.18 -10.52
CA ILE A 101 10.45 5.98 -10.94
C ILE A 101 11.16 5.37 -9.72
N THR A 102 11.59 4.14 -9.83
CA THR A 102 12.08 3.33 -8.71
C THR A 102 13.17 4.04 -7.90
N ASN A 103 14.13 4.67 -8.58
CA ASN A 103 15.19 5.41 -7.89
C ASN A 103 14.64 6.59 -7.07
N LEU A 104 13.66 7.31 -7.60
CA LEU A 104 13.02 8.42 -6.88
C LEU A 104 12.27 7.90 -5.63
N GLU A 105 11.54 6.81 -5.77
CA GLU A 105 10.84 6.19 -4.65
C GLU A 105 11.81 5.75 -3.54
N TRP A 106 12.94 5.17 -3.91
CA TRP A 106 13.95 4.75 -2.92
C TRP A 106 14.60 5.92 -2.20
N ILE A 107 14.93 6.99 -2.94
CA ILE A 107 15.43 8.22 -2.33
C ILE A 107 14.43 8.74 -1.29
N GLN A 108 13.18 8.86 -1.66
CA GLN A 108 12.12 9.35 -0.78
C GLN A 108 11.90 8.42 0.41
N LYS A 109 11.91 7.10 0.19
CA LYS A 109 11.79 6.11 1.26
C LYS A 109 12.95 6.22 2.26
N ILE A 110 14.20 6.28 1.78
CA ILE A 110 15.37 6.39 2.65
C ILE A 110 15.27 7.64 3.52
N GLN A 111 14.94 8.78 2.92
CA GLN A 111 14.83 10.05 3.66
C GLN A 111 13.69 10.02 4.68
N ARG A 112 12.51 9.57 4.27
CA ARG A 112 11.33 9.48 5.15
C ARG A 112 11.57 8.52 6.33
N ASP A 113 11.99 7.29 6.05
CA ASP A 113 12.12 6.27 7.09
C ASP A 113 13.28 6.59 8.06
N ASN A 114 14.31 7.32 7.60
CA ASN A 114 15.35 7.86 8.46
C ASN A 114 14.84 8.99 9.35
N ALA A 115 14.15 9.98 8.76
CA ALA A 115 13.70 11.18 9.49
C ALA A 115 12.53 10.89 10.45
N GLU A 116 11.55 10.09 10.01
CA GLU A 116 10.29 9.89 10.77
C GLU A 116 10.30 8.63 11.62
N ARG A 117 11.05 7.59 11.24
CA ARG A 117 11.06 6.29 11.90
C ARG A 117 12.37 5.95 12.59
N GLY A 118 13.41 6.78 12.43
CA GLY A 118 14.70 6.64 13.09
C GLY A 118 15.56 5.45 12.62
N TYR A 119 15.23 4.84 11.47
CA TYR A 119 16.04 3.76 10.91
C TYR A 119 17.34 4.31 10.31
N SER A 120 18.44 3.56 10.40
CA SER A 120 19.67 3.92 9.69
C SER A 120 19.49 3.76 8.17
N ALA A 121 20.21 4.55 7.39
CA ALA A 121 20.18 4.47 5.93
C ALA A 121 20.56 3.06 5.43
N GLU A 122 21.54 2.42 6.08
CA GLU A 122 21.99 1.08 5.75
C GLU A 122 20.90 0.04 5.95
N ALA A 123 20.15 0.11 7.06
CA ALA A 123 19.05 -0.80 7.36
C ALA A 123 17.88 -0.64 6.36
N ILE A 124 17.63 0.60 5.91
CA ILE A 124 16.61 0.89 4.91
C ILE A 124 17.05 0.34 3.54
N VAL A 125 18.28 0.57 3.13
CA VAL A 125 18.86 0.06 1.86
C VAL A 125 18.81 -1.47 1.84
N ASP A 126 19.25 -2.13 2.92
CA ASP A 126 19.14 -3.60 3.05
C ASP A 126 17.70 -4.08 2.86
N THR A 127 16.75 -3.41 3.50
CA THR A 127 15.33 -3.74 3.36
C THR A 127 14.84 -3.56 1.92
N ILE A 128 15.21 -2.48 1.24
CA ILE A 128 14.87 -2.24 -0.17
C ILE A 128 15.39 -3.39 -1.04
N LEU A 129 16.67 -3.69 -0.94
CA LEU A 129 17.31 -4.71 -1.77
C LEU A 129 16.73 -6.10 -1.50
N ARG A 130 16.49 -6.45 -0.25
CA ARG A 130 15.90 -7.72 0.14
C ARG A 130 14.45 -7.90 -0.35
N ARG A 131 13.68 -6.81 -0.44
CA ARG A 131 12.28 -6.81 -0.87
C ARG A 131 12.08 -6.58 -2.37
N MET A 132 13.15 -6.33 -3.11
CA MET A 132 13.09 -6.10 -4.55
C MET A 132 12.41 -7.24 -5.33
N PRO A 133 12.72 -8.53 -5.08
CA PRO A 133 12.04 -9.63 -5.78
C PRO A 133 10.53 -9.62 -5.53
N ASP A 134 10.10 -9.34 -4.30
CA ASP A 134 8.67 -9.30 -3.96
C ASP A 134 7.97 -8.12 -4.65
N TYR A 135 8.63 -6.97 -4.72
CA TYR A 135 8.11 -5.81 -5.45
C TYR A 135 7.91 -6.12 -6.95
N ILE A 136 8.92 -6.73 -7.58
CA ILE A 136 8.86 -7.13 -8.99
C ILE A 136 7.77 -8.17 -9.23
N ASN A 137 7.59 -9.12 -8.32
CA ASN A 137 6.64 -10.22 -8.51
C ASN A 137 5.19 -9.85 -8.17
N HIS A 138 4.96 -8.93 -7.23
CA HIS A 138 3.62 -8.66 -6.72
C HIS A 138 3.10 -7.25 -7.02
N ILE A 139 3.98 -6.26 -7.22
CA ILE A 139 3.57 -4.88 -7.49
C ILE A 139 3.68 -4.53 -8.98
N CYS A 140 4.83 -4.78 -9.59
CA CYS A 140 5.06 -4.43 -11.00
C CYS A 140 4.02 -5.00 -11.98
N PRO A 141 3.54 -6.25 -11.85
CA PRO A 141 2.58 -6.81 -12.80
C PRO A 141 1.26 -6.03 -12.85
N GLN A 142 0.84 -5.41 -11.74
CA GLN A 142 -0.39 -4.64 -11.66
C GLN A 142 -0.39 -3.43 -12.61
N PHE A 143 0.78 -2.81 -12.86
CA PHE A 143 0.88 -1.66 -13.78
C PHE A 143 0.58 -2.00 -15.23
N SER A 144 0.63 -3.26 -15.62
CA SER A 144 0.22 -3.70 -16.96
C SER A 144 -1.29 -3.88 -17.10
N LEU A 145 -2.02 -3.88 -15.99
CA LEU A 145 -3.48 -4.03 -15.94
C LEU A 145 -4.21 -2.69 -15.80
N THR A 146 -3.48 -1.61 -15.58
CA THR A 146 -4.06 -0.29 -15.36
C THR A 146 -4.55 0.35 -16.67
N ASP A 147 -5.68 1.05 -16.60
CA ASP A 147 -6.24 1.83 -17.72
C ASP A 147 -5.45 3.12 -17.95
N ILE A 148 -5.00 3.75 -16.87
CA ILE A 148 -4.24 5.01 -16.89
C ILE A 148 -3.04 4.87 -15.96
N ASN A 149 -1.86 5.31 -16.44
CA ASN A 149 -0.67 5.39 -15.62
C ASN A 149 -0.19 6.83 -15.46
N PHE A 150 -0.06 7.28 -14.23
CA PHE A 150 0.61 8.53 -13.88
C PHE A 150 2.03 8.25 -13.42
N GLN A 151 3.01 8.81 -14.09
CA GLN A 151 4.41 8.67 -13.71
C GLN A 151 4.96 9.99 -13.19
N ARG A 152 5.56 9.94 -12.01
CA ARG A 152 6.32 11.08 -11.44
C ARG A 152 7.70 11.10 -12.06
N VAL A 153 8.06 12.22 -12.70
CA VAL A 153 9.38 12.40 -13.32
C VAL A 153 10.22 13.31 -12.44
N PRO A 154 11.39 12.87 -11.95
CA PRO A 154 12.27 13.74 -11.18
C PRO A 154 12.90 14.82 -12.07
N THR A 155 13.10 15.99 -11.51
CA THR A 155 13.80 17.11 -12.18
C THR A 155 15.28 17.19 -11.80
N VAL A 156 15.75 16.21 -11.03
CA VAL A 156 17.17 16.09 -10.57
C VAL A 156 17.71 14.72 -10.93
N ASP A 157 19.03 14.58 -10.90
CA ASP A 157 19.69 13.29 -11.14
C ASP A 157 19.37 12.30 -10.01
N THR A 158 18.76 11.19 -10.37
CA THR A 158 18.42 10.08 -9.46
C THR A 158 19.16 8.79 -9.82
N SER A 159 20.25 8.86 -10.59
CA SER A 159 21.00 7.69 -11.08
C SER A 159 21.56 6.81 -9.96
N ASN A 160 21.88 7.41 -8.80
CA ASN A 160 22.28 6.66 -7.61
C ASN A 160 21.41 7.02 -6.40
N PRO A 161 20.33 6.27 -6.17
CA PRO A 161 19.36 6.57 -5.11
C PRO A 161 19.94 6.45 -3.70
N PHE A 162 21.02 5.66 -3.52
CA PHE A 162 21.58 5.38 -2.20
C PHE A 162 22.53 6.47 -1.67
N ILE A 163 22.98 7.37 -2.55
CA ILE A 163 23.86 8.49 -2.18
C ILE A 163 23.24 9.86 -2.42
N CYS A 164 22.00 9.93 -2.87
CA CYS A 164 21.29 11.19 -3.11
C CYS A 164 21.06 11.92 -1.79
N ARG A 165 21.64 13.12 -1.65
CA ARG A 165 21.53 13.95 -0.43
C ARG A 165 20.37 14.91 -0.47
N ASN A 166 19.85 15.21 -1.65
CA ASN A 166 18.74 16.14 -1.85
C ASN A 166 17.47 15.36 -2.18
N ILE A 167 16.40 15.60 -1.44
CA ILE A 167 15.11 15.01 -1.74
C ILE A 167 14.51 15.79 -2.91
N PRO A 168 14.24 15.13 -4.05
CA PRO A 168 13.47 15.76 -5.11
C PRO A 168 12.06 16.01 -4.60
N THR A 169 11.69 17.27 -4.45
CA THR A 169 10.30 17.64 -4.14
C THR A 169 9.46 17.61 -5.40
N PRO A 170 8.17 17.23 -5.29
CA PRO A 170 7.26 17.28 -6.43
C PRO A 170 7.06 18.68 -6.95
#